data_9f4f5b6a4e5973d21965e48dfae1df98
#
_entry.id   9f4f5b6a4e5973d21965e48dfae1df98
#
_cell.length_a   1.000
_cell.length_b   1.000
_cell.length_c   1.000
_cell.angle_alpha   90.00
_cell.angle_beta   90.00
_cell.angle_gamma   90.00
#
_symmetry.space_group_name_H-M   'P 1'
#
loop_
_entity.id
_entity.type
_entity.pdbx_description
1 polymer ?
#
loop_
_entity_poly.entity_id
_entity_poly.type
_entity_poly.pdbx_seq_one_letter_code
_entity_poly.pdbx_strand_id
1 'polypeptide(L)'
;MELTPQQLSQYNGTDPSKPIYVAVKGRVYDVTTGKSFYGPGGPYAMFAGKDASRALAKMSKNDDDISPSLDGLSDKEIGVLNDWENKFQAKYPVVA
;
A
#
# COMPACT_ATOMS: atom_id res chain seq x y z
N MET A 1 -14.42 -0.01 9.14
CA MET A 1 -14.84 -0.70 7.92
C MET A 1 -13.68 -1.56 7.41
N GLU A 2 -13.96 -2.81 7.10
CA GLU A 2 -12.94 -3.71 6.57
C GLU A 2 -13.17 -3.90 5.09
N LEU A 3 -12.08 -3.93 4.33
CA LEU A 3 -12.12 -4.19 2.90
C LEU A 3 -11.48 -5.54 2.61
N THR A 4 -12.16 -6.36 1.81
CA THR A 4 -11.56 -7.59 1.28
C THR A 4 -10.52 -7.21 0.22
N PRO A 5 -9.57 -8.11 -0.11
CA PRO A 5 -8.64 -7.84 -1.21
C PRO A 5 -9.34 -7.50 -2.52
N GLN A 6 -10.49 -8.10 -2.80
CA GLN A 6 -11.26 -7.79 -3.99
C GLN A 6 -11.85 -6.38 -3.95
N GLN A 7 -12.38 -5.97 -2.80
CA GLN A 7 -12.89 -4.62 -2.62
C GLN A 7 -11.77 -3.59 -2.72
N LEU A 8 -10.64 -3.86 -2.07
CA LEU A 8 -9.48 -2.99 -2.10
C LEU A 8 -8.98 -2.78 -3.53
N SER A 9 -8.97 -3.84 -4.34
CA SER A 9 -8.47 -3.79 -5.72
C SER A 9 -9.24 -2.83 -6.63
N GLN A 10 -10.45 -2.46 -6.25
CA GLN A 10 -11.25 -1.48 -7.00
C GLN A 10 -10.70 -0.06 -6.86
N TYR A 11 -9.87 0.19 -5.85
CA TYR A 11 -9.31 1.51 -5.56
C TYR A 11 -7.85 1.60 -6.01
N ASN A 12 -7.57 1.11 -7.22
CA ASN A 12 -6.22 0.99 -7.76
C ASN A 12 -5.80 2.15 -8.70
N GLY A 13 -6.60 3.22 -8.72
CA GLY A 13 -6.26 4.40 -9.51
C GLY A 13 -6.72 4.35 -10.96
N THR A 14 -7.33 3.25 -11.43
CA THR A 14 -7.80 3.14 -12.82
C THR A 14 -9.12 3.86 -13.04
N ASP A 15 -9.90 4.11 -11.97
CA ASP A 15 -11.14 4.86 -12.04
C ASP A 15 -10.92 6.23 -11.38
N PRO A 16 -10.90 7.32 -12.17
CA PRO A 16 -10.64 8.65 -11.62
C PRO A 16 -11.74 9.16 -10.68
N SER A 17 -12.92 8.51 -10.67
CA SER A 17 -14.00 8.88 -9.76
C SER A 17 -13.86 8.26 -8.38
N LYS A 18 -12.91 7.34 -8.19
CA LYS A 18 -12.67 6.65 -6.93
C LYS A 18 -11.36 7.09 -6.29
N PRO A 19 -11.27 7.09 -4.95
CA PRO A 19 -9.99 7.33 -4.28
C PRO A 19 -9.00 6.21 -4.57
N ILE A 20 -7.73 6.47 -4.29
CA ILE A 20 -6.66 5.47 -4.42
C ILE A 20 -6.32 5.00 -3.02
N TYR A 21 -6.35 3.68 -2.80
CA TYR A 21 -6.07 3.08 -1.51
C TYR A 21 -4.85 2.16 -1.59
N VAL A 22 -4.05 2.16 -0.53
CA VAL A 22 -2.96 1.21 -0.33
C VAL A 22 -3.08 0.69 1.10
N ALA A 23 -2.97 -0.63 1.27
CA ALA A 23 -2.97 -1.22 2.60
C ALA A 23 -1.53 -1.49 3.06
N VAL A 24 -1.27 -1.19 4.33
CA VAL A 24 0.00 -1.44 5.01
C VAL A 24 -0.32 -2.03 6.38
N LYS A 25 0.18 -3.23 6.64
CA LYS A 25 -0.03 -3.97 7.91
C LYS A 25 -1.50 -4.08 8.27
N GLY A 26 -2.33 -4.36 7.27
CA GLY A 26 -3.77 -4.55 7.45
C GLY A 26 -4.59 -3.26 7.57
N ARG A 27 -3.96 -2.10 7.57
CA ARG A 27 -4.65 -0.80 7.57
C ARG A 27 -4.70 -0.25 6.16
N VAL A 28 -5.87 0.27 5.78
CA VAL A 28 -6.05 0.88 4.45
C VAL A 28 -5.92 2.38 4.57
N TYR A 29 -5.03 2.94 3.76
CA TYR A 29 -4.77 4.39 3.69
C TYR A 29 -5.31 4.95 2.40
N ASP A 30 -5.95 6.13 2.48
CA ASP A 30 -6.34 6.89 1.30
C ASP A 30 -5.13 7.70 0.84
N VAL A 31 -4.54 7.28 -0.27
CA VAL A 31 -3.35 7.90 -0.83
C VAL A 31 -3.66 8.77 -2.04
N THR A 32 -4.89 9.21 -2.19
CA THR A 32 -5.33 10.01 -3.34
C THR A 32 -4.51 11.29 -3.52
N THR A 33 -4.11 11.92 -2.41
CA THR A 33 -3.25 13.12 -2.47
C THR A 33 -1.84 12.79 -2.98
N GLY A 34 -1.44 11.51 -2.92
CA GLY A 34 -0.18 11.03 -3.49
C GLY A 34 -0.35 10.43 -4.87
N LYS A 35 -1.31 10.90 -5.66
CA LYS A 35 -1.62 10.38 -6.99
C LYS A 35 -0.41 10.35 -7.91
N SER A 36 0.52 11.30 -7.76
CA SER A 36 1.74 11.31 -8.57
C SER A 36 2.64 10.09 -8.31
N PHE A 37 2.50 9.44 -7.16
CA PHE A 37 3.25 8.23 -6.80
C PHE A 37 2.46 6.96 -7.05
N TYR A 38 1.18 6.95 -6.69
CA TYR A 38 0.34 5.74 -6.66
C TYR A 38 -0.68 5.68 -7.78
N GLY A 39 -0.90 6.77 -8.50
CA GLY A 39 -1.79 6.80 -9.63
C GLY A 39 -1.17 6.20 -10.89
N PRO A 40 -1.97 6.08 -11.97
CA PRO A 40 -1.45 5.55 -13.23
C PRO A 40 -0.21 6.29 -13.71
N GLY A 41 0.83 5.55 -14.08
CA GLY A 41 2.10 6.13 -14.53
C GLY A 41 3.04 6.53 -13.40
N GLY A 42 2.63 6.44 -12.15
CA GLY A 42 3.49 6.75 -11.01
C GLY A 42 4.47 5.62 -10.68
N PRO A 43 5.56 5.93 -9.94
CA PRO A 43 6.58 4.92 -9.61
C PRO A 43 6.08 3.81 -8.69
N TYR A 44 5.00 4.04 -7.95
CA TYR A 44 4.41 3.05 -7.02
C TYR A 44 2.99 2.66 -7.42
N ALA A 45 2.63 2.84 -8.68
CA ALA A 45 1.29 2.50 -9.18
C ALA A 45 0.93 1.03 -8.92
N MET A 46 1.93 0.14 -8.89
CA MET A 46 1.72 -1.28 -8.63
C MET A 46 1.20 -1.58 -7.22
N PHE A 47 1.34 -0.65 -6.28
CA PHE A 47 0.87 -0.84 -4.91
C PHE A 47 -0.59 -0.41 -4.72
N ALA A 48 -1.12 0.39 -5.64
CA ALA A 48 -2.48 0.89 -5.53
C ALA A 48 -3.50 -0.25 -5.58
N GLY A 49 -4.45 -0.23 -4.65
CA GLY A 49 -5.47 -1.27 -4.56
C GLY A 49 -4.97 -2.59 -3.99
N LYS A 50 -3.81 -2.60 -3.34
CA LYS A 50 -3.20 -3.83 -2.80
C LYS A 50 -2.61 -3.58 -1.42
N ASP A 51 -2.39 -4.69 -0.68
CA ASP A 51 -1.58 -4.64 0.54
C ASP A 51 -0.11 -4.79 0.13
N ALA A 52 0.64 -3.72 0.32
CA ALA A 52 2.03 -3.63 -0.11
C ALA A 52 3.03 -3.91 1.03
N SER A 53 2.58 -4.47 2.15
CA SER A 53 3.41 -4.62 3.35
C SER A 53 4.74 -5.31 3.07
N ARG A 54 4.70 -6.49 2.45
CA ARG A 54 5.91 -7.27 2.17
C ARG A 54 6.84 -6.54 1.20
N ALA A 55 6.28 -5.96 0.15
CA ALA A 55 7.07 -5.24 -0.85
C ALA A 55 7.76 -4.02 -0.25
N LEU A 56 7.06 -3.28 0.62
CA LEU A 56 7.65 -2.13 1.30
C LEU A 56 8.77 -2.55 2.24
N ALA A 57 8.58 -3.64 2.98
CA ALA A 57 9.61 -4.16 3.89
C ALA A 57 10.88 -4.57 3.14
N LYS A 58 10.72 -5.16 1.97
CA LYS A 58 11.83 -5.64 1.14
C LYS A 58 12.36 -4.58 0.18
N MET A 59 11.74 -3.41 0.15
CA MET A 59 12.04 -2.35 -0.82
C MET A 59 11.97 -2.88 -2.26
N SER A 60 10.95 -3.71 -2.53
CA SER A 60 10.77 -4.40 -3.80
C SER A 60 9.55 -3.86 -4.53
N LYS A 61 9.60 -3.85 -5.86
CA LYS A 61 8.47 -3.52 -6.72
C LYS A 61 7.95 -4.73 -7.49
N ASN A 62 8.46 -5.92 -7.16
CA ASN A 62 8.02 -7.17 -7.80
C ASN A 62 6.62 -7.55 -7.34
N ASP A 63 5.77 -7.96 -8.28
CA ASP A 63 4.40 -8.39 -7.97
C ASP A 63 4.36 -9.53 -6.95
N ASP A 64 5.35 -10.44 -6.98
CA ASP A 64 5.44 -11.56 -6.04
C ASP A 64 5.60 -11.10 -4.60
N ASP A 65 6.14 -9.91 -4.37
CA ASP A 65 6.34 -9.34 -3.04
C ASP A 65 5.19 -8.46 -2.60
N ILE A 66 4.25 -8.14 -3.48
CA ILE A 66 3.08 -7.31 -3.13
C ILE A 66 2.05 -8.20 -2.46
N SER A 67 2.21 -8.38 -1.15
CA SER A 67 1.32 -9.21 -0.35
C SER A 67 1.32 -8.73 1.11
N PRO A 68 0.32 -9.15 1.90
CA PRO A 68 0.29 -8.85 3.33
C PRO A 68 1.20 -9.73 4.17
N SER A 69 1.81 -10.76 3.59
CA SER A 69 2.60 -11.74 4.33
C SER A 69 3.89 -11.13 4.88
N LEU A 70 4.11 -11.29 6.17
CA LEU A 70 5.32 -10.86 6.86
C LEU A 70 6.23 -12.04 7.19
N ASP A 71 5.89 -13.24 6.74
CA ASP A 71 6.65 -14.46 7.03
C ASP A 71 8.04 -14.37 6.43
N GLY A 72 9.03 -14.76 7.22
CA GLY A 72 10.42 -14.80 6.77
C GLY A 72 11.11 -13.46 6.64
N LEU A 73 10.47 -12.36 7.03
CA LEU A 73 11.11 -11.05 7.03
C LEU A 73 12.10 -10.93 8.20
N SER A 74 13.26 -10.33 7.93
CA SER A 74 14.24 -10.04 8.96
C SER A 74 13.80 -8.87 9.84
N ASP A 75 14.43 -8.71 11.00
CA ASP A 75 14.17 -7.57 11.89
C ASP A 75 14.43 -6.24 11.18
N LYS A 76 15.45 -6.21 10.33
CA LYS A 76 15.77 -5.03 9.53
C LYS A 76 14.64 -4.70 8.56
N GLU A 77 14.09 -5.70 7.89
CA GLU A 77 12.98 -5.53 6.95
C GLU A 77 11.73 -5.06 7.68
N ILE A 78 11.44 -5.62 8.83
CA ILE A 78 10.31 -5.17 9.66
C ILE A 78 10.52 -3.71 10.09
N GLY A 79 11.73 -3.31 10.43
CA GLY A 79 12.06 -1.93 10.76
C GLY A 79 11.79 -0.97 9.59
N VAL A 80 12.15 -1.38 8.38
CA VAL A 80 11.87 -0.60 7.17
C VAL A 80 10.36 -0.45 6.97
N LEU A 81 9.60 -1.53 7.17
CA LEU A 81 8.15 -1.49 7.06
C LEU A 81 7.53 -0.54 8.09
N ASN A 82 8.02 -0.57 9.33
CA ASN A 82 7.54 0.33 10.37
C ASN A 82 7.79 1.80 10.01
N ASP A 83 8.91 2.11 9.38
CA ASP A 83 9.20 3.45 8.90
C ASP A 83 8.20 3.87 7.81
N TRP A 84 7.86 2.98 6.90
CA TRP A 84 6.83 3.25 5.89
C TRP A 84 5.47 3.48 6.53
N GLU A 85 5.11 2.66 7.52
CA GLU A 85 3.85 2.81 8.24
C GLU A 85 3.77 4.19 8.90
N ASN A 86 4.83 4.65 9.54
CA ASN A 86 4.89 5.97 10.16
C ASN A 86 4.71 7.08 9.13
N LYS A 87 5.32 6.94 7.95
CA LYS A 87 5.16 7.90 6.86
C LYS A 87 3.73 7.95 6.35
N PHE A 88 3.10 6.79 6.17
CA PHE A 88 1.71 6.73 5.74
C PHE A 88 0.78 7.37 6.77
N GLN A 89 0.98 7.07 8.05
CA GLN A 89 0.17 7.65 9.12
C GLN A 89 0.29 9.17 9.19
N ALA A 90 1.48 9.70 8.92
CA ALA A 90 1.73 11.13 8.95
C ALA A 90 1.13 11.87 7.74
N LYS A 91 0.98 11.17 6.61
CA LYS A 91 0.65 11.78 5.33
C LYS A 91 -0.76 11.49 4.86
N TYR A 92 -1.30 10.33 5.19
CA TYR A 92 -2.55 9.84 4.62
C TYR A 92 -3.52 9.39 5.71
N PRO A 93 -4.83 9.62 5.53
CA PRO A 93 -5.82 9.13 6.49
C PRO A 93 -6.02 7.62 6.39
N VAL A 94 -6.27 6.99 7.51
CA VAL A 94 -6.70 5.59 7.58
C VAL A 94 -8.20 5.53 7.31
N VAL A 95 -8.63 4.69 6.40
CA VAL A 95 -10.04 4.55 6.02
C VAL A 95 -10.62 3.17 6.36
N ALA A 96 -9.76 2.19 6.59
CA ALA A 96 -10.23 0.85 6.99
C ALA A 96 -9.15 0.06 7.73
#